data_99b540eb1ddfda4ba4a03633fb518884
#
_entry.id   99b540eb1ddfda4ba4a03633fb518884
#
_cell.length_a   1.000
_cell.length_b   1.000
_cell.length_c   1.000
_cell.angle_alpha   90.00
_cell.angle_beta   90.00
_cell.angle_gamma   90.00
#
_symmetry.space_group_name_H-M   'P 1'
#
loop_
_entity.id
_entity.type
_entity.pdbx_description
1 polymer ?
#
loop_
_entity_poly.entity_id
_entity_poly.type
_entity_poly.pdbx_seq_one_letter_code
_entity_poly.pdbx_strand_id
1 'polypeptide(L)'
;MSENPIKNSLFCFGLGFAAQALAKRMHSQGWTVSGTSRAIDKKVALEELSVFPFDGTHATEEIHNAISKATHLLVSIPPQPSGDVVLQYFFSKIAECKNLEWIGYISSTGVYGDTQGEWVDESSPLQPVTELNERRVEAENGWLKIGPVMIFRCAAIYGPSRNLLVSVKQGRARRIEKPGLVFSRTHVEDLAQTLEASMRNPKSGEIYNISDDHPAPPTEAVDYACKLLQVTPPPLIPFESAELSEIARGFYLTCKRVGNKKIKEELGVKLQYPDYRSGLDAIFKTM
;
A
#
# COMPACT_ATOMS: atom_id res chain seq x y z
N MET A 1 30.30 -28.54 9.51
CA MET A 1 28.95 -28.19 9.99
C MET A 1 28.24 -27.60 8.80
N SER A 2 27.27 -28.29 8.24
CA SER A 2 26.46 -27.74 7.11
C SER A 2 25.61 -26.61 7.69
N GLU A 3 25.92 -25.37 7.31
CA GLU A 3 25.02 -24.25 7.59
C GLU A 3 23.67 -24.60 6.95
N ASN A 4 22.64 -24.74 7.79
CA ASN A 4 21.27 -24.83 7.28
C ASN A 4 21.02 -23.57 6.45
N PRO A 5 20.55 -23.68 5.20
CA PRO A 5 20.26 -22.49 4.38
C PRO A 5 19.31 -21.58 5.18
N ILE A 6 19.67 -20.30 5.26
CA ILE A 6 18.81 -19.29 5.92
C ILE A 6 17.44 -19.38 5.25
N LYS A 7 16.46 -19.83 6.01
CA LYS A 7 15.09 -19.94 5.49
C LYS A 7 14.56 -18.54 5.26
N ASN A 8 14.04 -18.26 4.05
CA ASN A 8 13.47 -16.96 3.71
C ASN A 8 12.45 -16.50 4.77
N SER A 9 12.65 -15.32 5.31
CA SER A 9 11.88 -14.78 6.42
C SER A 9 11.44 -13.35 6.11
N LEU A 10 10.13 -13.10 6.16
CA LEU A 10 9.52 -11.79 5.97
C LEU A 10 9.02 -11.25 7.32
N PHE A 11 9.49 -10.06 7.70
CA PHE A 11 8.93 -9.32 8.82
C PHE A 11 8.17 -8.09 8.33
N CYS A 12 6.90 -7.94 8.76
CA CYS A 12 6.05 -6.84 8.35
C CYS A 12 5.83 -5.84 9.49
N PHE A 13 6.34 -4.63 9.36
CA PHE A 13 5.92 -3.53 10.23
C PHE A 13 4.51 -3.10 9.84
N GLY A 14 3.51 -3.50 10.64
CA GLY A 14 2.10 -3.28 10.40
C GLY A 14 1.45 -4.34 9.51
N LEU A 15 0.88 -5.38 10.10
CA LEU A 15 0.07 -6.39 9.41
C LEU A 15 -1.33 -5.84 9.09
N GLY A 16 -1.36 -4.73 8.34
CA GLY A 16 -2.56 -4.13 7.79
C GLY A 16 -3.01 -4.77 6.47
N PHE A 17 -4.00 -4.16 5.82
CA PHE A 17 -4.63 -4.69 4.60
C PHE A 17 -3.65 -5.06 3.49
N ALA A 18 -2.71 -4.18 3.16
CA ALA A 18 -1.70 -4.44 2.12
C ALA A 18 -0.67 -5.49 2.54
N ALA A 19 -0.15 -5.40 3.77
CA ALA A 19 0.85 -6.32 4.27
C ALA A 19 0.31 -7.75 4.43
N GLN A 20 -0.96 -7.92 4.82
CA GLN A 20 -1.60 -9.24 4.91
C GLN A 20 -1.67 -9.96 3.56
N ALA A 21 -1.88 -9.25 2.46
CA ALA A 21 -1.89 -9.86 1.13
C ALA A 21 -0.51 -10.45 0.78
N LEU A 22 0.57 -9.68 0.99
CA LEU A 22 1.92 -10.20 0.80
C LEU A 22 2.25 -11.32 1.80
N ALA A 23 1.93 -11.14 3.08
CA ALA A 23 2.17 -12.12 4.13
C ALA A 23 1.54 -13.48 3.80
N LYS A 24 0.26 -13.49 3.40
CA LYS A 24 -0.45 -14.68 2.96
C LYS A 24 0.22 -15.35 1.76
N ARG A 25 0.64 -14.55 0.79
CA ARG A 25 1.29 -15.03 -0.42
C ARG A 25 2.66 -15.66 -0.12
N MET A 26 3.47 -15.05 0.74
CA MET A 26 4.77 -15.60 1.14
C MET A 26 4.63 -16.82 2.02
N HIS A 27 3.70 -16.80 2.98
CA HIS A 27 3.41 -17.95 3.84
C HIS A 27 3.01 -19.18 3.03
N SER A 28 2.13 -19.04 2.02
CA SER A 28 1.74 -20.15 1.13
C SER A 28 2.90 -20.74 0.32
N GLN A 29 4.00 -20.01 0.18
CA GLN A 29 5.26 -20.46 -0.45
C GLN A 29 6.28 -21.02 0.56
N GLY A 30 5.89 -21.22 1.82
CA GLY A 30 6.72 -21.80 2.87
C GLY A 30 7.69 -20.82 3.55
N TRP A 31 7.53 -19.52 3.35
CA TRP A 31 8.30 -18.52 4.08
C TRP A 31 7.90 -18.46 5.55
N THR A 32 8.85 -18.16 6.41
CA THR A 32 8.53 -17.74 7.78
C THR A 32 8.06 -16.28 7.72
N VAL A 33 6.84 -16.02 8.19
CA VAL A 33 6.27 -14.67 8.18
C VAL A 33 5.92 -14.24 9.59
N SER A 34 6.28 -13.03 9.94
CA SER A 34 5.93 -12.40 11.21
C SER A 34 5.71 -10.90 11.02
N GLY A 35 5.22 -10.21 12.04
CA GLY A 35 5.07 -8.77 11.93
C GLY A 35 4.38 -8.14 13.13
N THR A 36 4.10 -6.84 13.03
CA THR A 36 3.52 -6.06 14.12
C THR A 36 2.06 -5.70 13.88
N SER A 37 1.30 -5.56 14.96
CA SER A 37 -0.07 -5.02 14.94
C SER A 37 -0.31 -4.15 16.18
N ARG A 38 -1.18 -3.14 16.06
CA ARG A 38 -1.61 -2.30 17.21
C ARG A 38 -2.54 -3.04 18.17
N ALA A 39 -3.25 -4.05 17.70
CA ALA A 39 -4.16 -4.85 18.51
C ALA A 39 -3.98 -6.33 18.14
N ILE A 40 -3.58 -7.13 19.12
CA ILE A 40 -3.41 -8.58 18.96
C ILE A 40 -4.77 -9.27 18.79
N ASP A 41 -5.85 -8.73 19.37
CA ASP A 41 -7.20 -9.31 19.36
C ASP A 41 -7.94 -9.19 18.01
N LYS A 42 -7.46 -8.38 17.08
CA LYS A 42 -7.99 -8.38 15.72
C LYS A 42 -7.42 -9.60 15.03
N LYS A 43 -8.25 -10.61 14.76
CA LYS A 43 -7.97 -11.75 13.89
C LYS A 43 -7.09 -11.30 12.71
N VAL A 44 -5.78 -11.38 12.90
CA VAL A 44 -4.85 -11.44 11.79
C VAL A 44 -5.29 -12.70 11.06
N ALA A 45 -5.71 -12.58 9.81
CA ALA A 45 -6.38 -13.64 9.05
C ALA A 45 -5.50 -14.89 8.80
N LEU A 46 -4.38 -15.01 9.52
CA LEU A 46 -3.41 -16.09 9.47
C LEU A 46 -3.08 -16.48 10.91
N GLU A 47 -3.78 -17.51 11.41
CA GLU A 47 -3.59 -18.04 12.78
C GLU A 47 -2.17 -18.57 13.06
N GLU A 48 -1.34 -18.71 12.03
CA GLU A 48 0.01 -19.28 12.09
C GLU A 48 1.14 -18.24 12.10
N LEU A 49 0.82 -16.92 12.08
CA LEU A 49 1.85 -15.88 12.09
C LEU A 49 2.21 -15.42 13.51
N SER A 50 3.50 -15.25 13.76
CA SER A 50 3.97 -14.58 14.98
C SER A 50 3.69 -13.07 14.88
N VAL A 51 2.77 -12.56 15.69
CA VAL A 51 2.36 -11.16 15.71
C VAL A 51 2.82 -10.50 17.02
N PHE A 52 3.55 -9.39 16.90
CA PHE A 52 4.07 -8.61 18.02
C PHE A 52 3.26 -7.30 18.17
N PRO A 53 2.95 -6.88 19.41
CA PRO A 53 2.31 -5.60 19.63
C PRO A 53 3.27 -4.45 19.32
N PHE A 54 2.83 -3.49 18.50
CA PHE A 54 3.54 -2.24 18.25
C PHE A 54 2.55 -1.15 17.85
N ASP A 55 2.44 -0.15 18.72
CA ASP A 55 1.56 1.01 18.52
C ASP A 55 2.31 2.28 18.07
N GLY A 56 3.64 2.17 17.94
CA GLY A 56 4.52 3.29 17.60
C GLY A 56 5.16 3.97 18.81
N THR A 57 5.03 3.43 20.01
CA THR A 57 5.56 4.03 21.24
C THR A 57 6.66 3.22 21.92
N HIS A 58 6.68 1.90 21.76
CA HIS A 58 7.64 1.03 22.45
C HIS A 58 8.21 -0.05 21.52
N ALA A 59 9.53 -0.10 21.41
CA ALA A 59 10.25 -1.18 20.75
C ALA A 59 10.54 -2.29 21.78
N THR A 60 9.99 -3.50 21.57
CA THR A 60 10.26 -4.63 22.45
C THR A 60 11.42 -5.47 21.96
N GLU A 61 12.05 -6.23 22.88
CA GLU A 61 13.18 -7.12 22.55
C GLU A 61 12.76 -8.21 21.56
N GLU A 62 11.52 -8.69 21.63
CA GLU A 62 10.98 -9.67 20.68
C GLU A 62 10.96 -9.13 19.24
N ILE A 63 10.61 -7.84 19.05
CA ILE A 63 10.64 -7.19 17.74
C ILE A 63 12.08 -7.07 17.24
N HIS A 64 13.01 -6.63 18.09
CA HIS A 64 14.44 -6.56 17.75
C HIS A 64 15.00 -7.93 17.33
N ASN A 65 14.63 -8.98 18.03
CA ASN A 65 15.03 -10.36 17.73
C ASN A 65 14.41 -10.87 16.43
N ALA A 66 13.16 -10.52 16.15
CA ALA A 66 12.48 -10.87 14.88
C ALA A 66 13.14 -10.17 13.68
N ILE A 67 13.46 -8.88 13.81
CA ILE A 67 14.20 -8.12 12.78
C ILE A 67 15.57 -8.78 12.50
N SER A 68 16.30 -9.17 13.53
CA SER A 68 17.62 -9.80 13.39
C SER A 68 17.59 -11.11 12.60
N LYS A 69 16.45 -11.81 12.58
CA LYS A 69 16.25 -13.09 11.88
C LYS A 69 15.63 -12.91 10.50
N ALA A 70 15.13 -11.70 10.17
CA ALA A 70 14.49 -11.43 8.91
C ALA A 70 15.51 -11.32 7.78
N THR A 71 15.17 -11.84 6.61
CA THR A 71 15.87 -11.58 5.35
C THR A 71 15.19 -10.49 4.55
N HIS A 72 13.89 -10.28 4.80
CA HIS A 72 13.06 -9.30 4.10
C HIS A 72 12.21 -8.52 5.11
N LEU A 73 12.12 -7.21 4.92
CA LEU A 73 11.26 -6.32 5.71
C LEU A 73 10.24 -5.64 4.82
N LEU A 74 8.98 -5.62 5.24
CA LEU A 74 7.96 -4.76 4.67
C LEU A 74 7.54 -3.70 5.68
N VAL A 75 7.58 -2.44 5.30
CA VAL A 75 7.11 -1.31 6.11
C VAL A 75 5.82 -0.76 5.53
N SER A 76 4.71 -1.01 6.22
CA SER A 76 3.38 -0.56 5.81
C SER A 76 2.70 0.39 6.81
N ILE A 77 3.36 0.67 7.94
CA ILE A 77 2.90 1.68 8.90
C ILE A 77 3.07 3.06 8.26
N PRO A 78 2.01 3.87 8.15
CA PRO A 78 2.14 5.22 7.64
C PRO A 78 2.87 6.12 8.65
N PRO A 79 3.63 7.13 8.18
CA PRO A 79 4.25 8.10 9.08
C PRO A 79 3.17 8.85 9.87
N GLN A 80 3.47 9.08 11.14
CA GLN A 80 2.63 9.80 12.10
C GLN A 80 2.98 11.31 12.11
N PRO A 81 2.25 12.16 12.82
CA PRO A 81 2.64 13.57 13.01
C PRO A 81 4.06 13.74 13.55
N SER A 82 4.54 12.78 14.36
CA SER A 82 5.90 12.75 14.91
C SER A 82 6.96 12.21 13.92
N GLY A 83 6.58 11.81 12.71
CA GLY A 83 7.44 11.18 11.71
C GLY A 83 7.22 9.68 11.55
N ASP A 84 8.18 9.00 10.90
CA ASP A 84 8.12 7.55 10.70
C ASP A 84 8.58 6.82 11.96
N VAL A 85 7.63 6.17 12.63
CA VAL A 85 7.88 5.49 13.92
C VAL A 85 8.81 4.27 13.76
N VAL A 86 8.86 3.64 12.59
CA VAL A 86 9.78 2.51 12.38
C VAL A 86 11.21 3.02 12.29
N LEU A 87 11.45 4.10 11.56
CA LEU A 87 12.76 4.75 11.54
C LEU A 87 13.17 5.27 12.93
N GLN A 88 12.24 5.86 13.69
CA GLN A 88 12.54 6.38 15.02
C GLN A 88 13.03 5.29 16.01
N TYR A 89 12.39 4.13 15.97
CA TYR A 89 12.67 3.07 16.96
C TYR A 89 13.65 1.98 16.48
N PHE A 90 13.75 1.77 15.16
CA PHE A 90 14.46 0.60 14.63
C PHE A 90 15.54 0.93 13.60
N PHE A 91 15.80 2.21 13.30
CA PHE A 91 16.79 2.63 12.29
C PHE A 91 18.15 1.94 12.48
N SER A 92 18.77 2.10 13.67
CA SER A 92 20.09 1.52 13.96
C SER A 92 20.07 0.00 13.84
N LYS A 93 19.02 -0.64 14.40
CA LYS A 93 18.86 -2.09 14.33
C LYS A 93 18.76 -2.61 12.91
N ILE A 94 17.97 -1.96 12.06
CA ILE A 94 17.81 -2.33 10.66
C ILE A 94 19.10 -2.12 9.89
N ALA A 95 19.77 -0.99 10.10
CA ALA A 95 21.03 -0.65 9.43
C ALA A 95 22.18 -1.64 9.77
N GLU A 96 22.17 -2.21 10.96
CA GLU A 96 23.16 -3.21 11.42
C GLU A 96 22.85 -4.64 10.91
N CYS A 97 21.64 -4.92 10.41
CA CYS A 97 21.24 -6.24 9.97
C CYS A 97 21.84 -6.61 8.60
N LYS A 98 22.92 -7.39 8.61
CA LYS A 98 23.67 -7.81 7.40
C LYS A 98 22.96 -8.85 6.54
N ASN A 99 21.98 -9.54 7.09
CA ASN A 99 21.19 -10.58 6.39
C ASN A 99 19.95 -10.04 5.70
N LEU A 100 19.69 -8.72 5.75
CA LEU A 100 18.60 -8.12 5.01
C LEU A 100 18.95 -8.00 3.54
N GLU A 101 18.16 -8.66 2.71
CA GLU A 101 18.28 -8.69 1.26
C GLU A 101 17.32 -7.71 0.58
N TRP A 102 16.20 -7.38 1.26
CA TRP A 102 15.16 -6.51 0.72
C TRP A 102 14.41 -5.78 1.84
N ILE A 103 14.17 -4.50 1.61
CA ILE A 103 13.29 -3.68 2.45
C ILE A 103 12.31 -2.97 1.52
N GLY A 104 11.02 -3.25 1.66
CA GLY A 104 9.95 -2.57 0.93
C GLY A 104 9.26 -1.53 1.80
N TYR A 105 9.29 -0.25 1.38
CA TYR A 105 8.53 0.80 2.03
C TYR A 105 7.28 1.13 1.20
N ILE A 106 6.09 0.93 1.78
CA ILE A 106 4.81 1.31 1.16
C ILE A 106 4.58 2.81 1.34
N SER A 107 4.81 3.55 0.27
CA SER A 107 4.51 4.97 0.15
C SER A 107 3.17 5.22 -0.56
N SER A 108 2.93 6.42 -1.01
CA SER A 108 1.70 6.85 -1.66
C SER A 108 1.98 7.72 -2.88
N THR A 109 1.19 7.59 -3.92
CA THR A 109 1.20 8.52 -5.07
C THR A 109 0.76 9.94 -4.70
N GLY A 110 0.28 10.15 -3.48
CA GLY A 110 0.01 11.48 -2.93
C GLY A 110 1.22 12.41 -2.88
N VAL A 111 2.44 11.84 -2.88
CA VAL A 111 3.71 12.60 -2.88
C VAL A 111 3.89 13.47 -4.14
N TYR A 112 3.25 13.12 -5.27
CA TYR A 112 3.32 13.91 -6.50
C TYR A 112 2.49 15.19 -6.46
N GLY A 113 1.52 15.30 -5.53
CA GLY A 113 0.63 16.46 -5.45
C GLY A 113 -0.39 16.54 -6.58
N ASP A 114 -0.70 17.76 -7.02
CA ASP A 114 -1.65 18.03 -8.10
C ASP A 114 -0.92 18.34 -9.41
N THR A 115 -1.15 17.53 -10.42
CA THR A 115 -0.62 17.75 -11.78
C THR A 115 -1.72 18.13 -12.77
N GLN A 116 -2.89 18.55 -12.27
CA GLN A 116 -4.05 18.92 -13.09
C GLN A 116 -4.49 17.81 -14.07
N GLY A 117 -4.28 16.54 -13.66
CA GLY A 117 -4.64 15.38 -14.44
C GLY A 117 -3.58 14.88 -15.41
N GLU A 118 -2.40 15.48 -15.44
CA GLU A 118 -1.28 14.98 -16.24
C GLU A 118 -0.75 13.65 -15.69
N TRP A 119 -0.05 12.90 -16.54
CA TRP A 119 0.61 11.67 -16.17
C TRP A 119 1.86 11.93 -15.34
N VAL A 120 2.05 11.12 -14.30
CA VAL A 120 3.27 11.07 -13.50
C VAL A 120 3.91 9.70 -13.56
N ASP A 121 5.24 9.68 -13.52
CA ASP A 121 6.07 8.51 -13.35
C ASP A 121 7.02 8.69 -12.16
N GLU A 122 7.92 7.74 -11.95
CA GLU A 122 8.83 7.73 -10.81
C GLU A 122 9.87 8.87 -10.84
N SER A 123 10.11 9.47 -12.02
CA SER A 123 11.02 10.63 -12.21
C SER A 123 10.31 11.98 -12.01
N SER A 124 8.99 11.99 -11.94
CA SER A 124 8.20 13.19 -11.78
C SER A 124 8.48 13.93 -10.46
N PRO A 125 8.49 15.26 -10.45
CA PRO A 125 8.75 16.05 -9.23
C PRO A 125 7.75 15.72 -8.10
N LEU A 126 8.24 15.72 -6.87
CA LEU A 126 7.42 15.58 -5.68
C LEU A 126 6.92 16.95 -5.24
N GLN A 127 5.59 17.12 -5.17
CA GLN A 127 4.93 18.37 -4.80
C GLN A 127 3.75 18.09 -3.84
N PRO A 128 4.03 17.55 -2.65
CA PRO A 128 2.99 17.20 -1.70
C PRO A 128 2.18 18.43 -1.31
N VAL A 129 0.84 18.28 -1.23
CA VAL A 129 -0.09 19.38 -0.90
C VAL A 129 -0.78 19.20 0.45
N THR A 130 -0.45 18.14 1.17
CA THR A 130 -0.98 17.87 2.51
C THR A 130 0.15 17.45 3.43
N GLU A 131 0.06 17.78 4.71
CA GLU A 131 1.04 17.35 5.72
C GLU A 131 1.26 15.82 5.72
N LEU A 132 0.20 15.05 5.46
CA LEU A 132 0.32 13.59 5.35
C LEU A 132 1.27 13.18 4.23
N ASN A 133 1.20 13.86 3.08
CA ASN A 133 2.05 13.57 1.93
C ASN A 133 3.47 14.14 2.09
N GLU A 134 3.63 15.27 2.79
CA GLU A 134 4.94 15.82 3.16
C GLU A 134 5.69 14.83 4.06
N ARG A 135 5.04 14.32 5.11
CA ARG A 135 5.60 13.27 5.96
C ARG A 135 5.96 11.99 5.20
N ARG A 136 5.22 11.66 4.12
CA ARG A 136 5.59 10.54 3.24
C ARG A 136 6.90 10.80 2.50
N VAL A 137 7.09 12.00 1.98
CA VAL A 137 8.35 12.40 1.31
C VAL A 137 9.53 12.36 2.30
N GLU A 138 9.33 12.86 3.51
CA GLU A 138 10.34 12.79 4.56
C GLU A 138 10.70 11.34 4.93
N ALA A 139 9.70 10.47 5.05
CA ALA A 139 9.91 9.07 5.31
C ALA A 139 10.63 8.35 4.16
N GLU A 140 10.26 8.60 2.89
CA GLU A 140 10.99 8.08 1.72
C GLU A 140 12.48 8.47 1.79
N ASN A 141 12.78 9.76 2.04
CA ASN A 141 14.15 10.27 2.18
C ASN A 141 14.91 9.62 3.36
N GLY A 142 14.21 9.31 4.44
CA GLY A 142 14.77 8.59 5.59
C GLY A 142 15.13 7.14 5.25
N TRP A 143 14.21 6.44 4.61
CA TRP A 143 14.38 5.05 4.21
C TRP A 143 15.49 4.86 3.17
N LEU A 144 15.61 5.76 2.20
CA LEU A 144 16.66 5.71 1.17
C LEU A 144 18.10 5.84 1.72
N LYS A 145 18.27 6.18 3.00
CA LYS A 145 19.58 6.19 3.68
C LYS A 145 19.99 4.83 4.24
N ILE A 146 19.08 3.86 4.26
CA ILE A 146 19.34 2.50 4.76
C ILE A 146 19.57 1.58 3.55
N GLY A 147 20.37 0.54 3.68
CA GLY A 147 20.71 -0.46 2.63
C GLY A 147 19.51 -0.97 1.86
N PRO A 148 19.26 -2.16 1.48
CA PRO A 148 18.53 -2.62 0.28
C PRO A 148 17.04 -2.20 0.23
N VAL A 149 16.77 -0.88 0.34
CA VAL A 149 15.42 -0.29 0.35
C VAL A 149 14.90 -0.05 -1.04
N MET A 150 13.64 -0.39 -1.24
CA MET A 150 12.83 -0.06 -2.42
C MET A 150 11.56 0.66 -1.97
N ILE A 151 11.18 1.71 -2.68
CA ILE A 151 10.00 2.55 -2.38
C ILE A 151 8.86 2.17 -3.32
N PHE A 152 7.68 1.93 -2.77
CA PHE A 152 6.48 1.61 -3.54
C PHE A 152 5.41 2.68 -3.34
N ARG A 153 5.28 3.59 -4.33
CA ARG A 153 4.27 4.65 -4.34
C ARG A 153 2.94 4.09 -4.84
N CYS A 154 2.09 3.70 -3.90
CA CYS A 154 0.83 3.05 -4.19
C CYS A 154 -0.28 4.06 -4.48
N ALA A 155 -1.04 3.81 -5.53
CA ALA A 155 -2.34 4.43 -5.79
C ALA A 155 -3.40 3.94 -4.76
N ALA A 156 -4.66 4.31 -4.94
CA ALA A 156 -5.73 3.90 -4.02
C ALA A 156 -5.90 2.38 -3.99
N ILE A 157 -5.47 1.76 -2.88
CA ILE A 157 -5.47 0.29 -2.72
C ILE A 157 -6.89 -0.18 -2.38
N TYR A 158 -7.41 -1.15 -3.14
CA TYR A 158 -8.68 -1.83 -2.89
C TYR A 158 -8.57 -3.35 -3.00
N GLY A 159 -9.60 -4.08 -2.56
CA GLY A 159 -9.65 -5.54 -2.62
C GLY A 159 -10.83 -6.11 -1.83
N PRO A 160 -10.85 -7.43 -1.52
CA PRO A 160 -12.03 -8.14 -1.02
C PRO A 160 -12.76 -7.50 0.18
N SER A 161 -12.04 -7.01 1.17
CA SER A 161 -12.64 -6.40 2.38
C SER A 161 -12.70 -4.87 2.36
N ARG A 162 -12.09 -4.24 1.34
CA ARG A 162 -11.96 -2.78 1.21
C ARG A 162 -12.22 -2.36 -0.22
N ASN A 163 -13.47 -2.12 -0.58
CA ASN A 163 -13.87 -1.79 -1.94
C ASN A 163 -15.21 -1.04 -1.98
N LEU A 164 -15.61 -0.61 -3.17
CA LEU A 164 -16.84 0.14 -3.38
C LEU A 164 -18.11 -0.71 -3.21
N LEU A 165 -18.08 -2.02 -3.52
CA LEU A 165 -19.24 -2.89 -3.31
C LEU A 165 -19.62 -2.97 -1.83
N VAL A 166 -18.61 -3.13 -0.96
CA VAL A 166 -18.81 -3.08 0.50
C VAL A 166 -19.34 -1.73 0.94
N SER A 167 -18.79 -0.64 0.40
CA SER A 167 -19.22 0.72 0.75
C SER A 167 -20.66 1.01 0.31
N VAL A 168 -21.07 0.52 -0.86
CA VAL A 168 -22.46 0.63 -1.36
C VAL A 168 -23.42 -0.20 -0.48
N LYS A 169 -23.10 -1.48 -0.23
CA LYS A 169 -23.94 -2.33 0.65
C LYS A 169 -24.13 -1.75 2.04
N GLN A 170 -23.15 -1.00 2.55
CA GLN A 170 -23.21 -0.39 3.88
C GLN A 170 -23.79 1.04 3.88
N GLY A 171 -24.29 1.53 2.72
CA GLY A 171 -24.81 2.90 2.60
C GLY A 171 -23.77 4.01 2.82
N ARG A 172 -22.48 3.68 2.72
CA ARG A 172 -21.37 4.62 2.94
C ARG A 172 -20.78 5.20 1.66
N ALA A 173 -21.13 4.63 0.51
CA ALA A 173 -20.67 5.14 -0.77
C ALA A 173 -21.23 6.54 -1.01
N ARG A 174 -20.37 7.44 -1.49
CA ARG A 174 -20.73 8.81 -1.87
C ARG A 174 -20.35 9.04 -3.31
N ARG A 175 -21.22 9.70 -4.04
CA ARG A 175 -21.06 10.02 -5.45
C ARG A 175 -20.71 11.49 -5.57
N ILE A 176 -19.41 11.80 -5.41
CA ILE A 176 -18.92 13.19 -5.34
C ILE A 176 -18.37 13.55 -6.70
N GLU A 177 -18.92 14.60 -7.28
CA GLU A 177 -18.52 15.14 -8.57
C GLU A 177 -17.51 16.26 -8.40
N LYS A 178 -16.39 16.11 -9.09
CA LYS A 178 -15.41 17.17 -9.33
C LYS A 178 -14.96 17.04 -10.79
N PRO A 179 -15.35 18.00 -11.68
CA PRO A 179 -15.03 17.91 -13.10
C PRO A 179 -13.54 17.73 -13.36
N GLY A 180 -13.20 16.80 -14.27
CA GLY A 180 -11.82 16.49 -14.64
C GLY A 180 -11.04 15.61 -13.66
N LEU A 181 -11.56 15.37 -12.45
CA LEU A 181 -10.88 14.54 -11.47
C LEU A 181 -10.89 13.06 -11.85
N VAL A 182 -9.71 12.44 -11.80
CA VAL A 182 -9.54 10.99 -11.93
C VAL A 182 -8.74 10.43 -10.74
N PHE A 183 -9.01 9.18 -10.40
CA PHE A 183 -8.23 8.42 -9.42
C PHE A 183 -7.59 7.22 -10.09
N SER A 184 -6.28 7.07 -9.91
CA SER A 184 -5.58 5.81 -10.12
C SER A 184 -5.82 4.89 -8.93
N ARG A 185 -5.94 3.59 -9.20
CA ARG A 185 -6.21 2.56 -8.18
C ARG A 185 -5.22 1.41 -8.32
N THR A 186 -5.18 0.54 -7.35
CA THR A 186 -4.49 -0.74 -7.47
C THR A 186 -5.22 -1.81 -6.65
N HIS A 187 -5.38 -2.99 -7.23
CA HIS A 187 -5.90 -4.13 -6.48
C HIS A 187 -4.82 -4.66 -5.55
N VAL A 188 -5.21 -5.07 -4.34
CA VAL A 188 -4.26 -5.53 -3.31
C VAL A 188 -3.44 -6.75 -3.73
N GLU A 189 -3.99 -7.63 -4.59
CA GLU A 189 -3.26 -8.78 -5.12
C GLU A 189 -2.19 -8.35 -6.14
N ASP A 190 -2.44 -7.32 -6.95
CA ASP A 190 -1.43 -6.77 -7.87
C ASP A 190 -0.33 -6.03 -7.11
N LEU A 191 -0.67 -5.36 -6.01
CA LEU A 191 0.32 -4.83 -5.09
C LEU A 191 1.19 -5.96 -4.50
N ALA A 192 0.58 -7.02 -3.97
CA ALA A 192 1.31 -8.14 -3.37
C ALA A 192 2.21 -8.85 -4.39
N GLN A 193 1.73 -9.07 -5.61
CA GLN A 193 2.50 -9.62 -6.73
C GLN A 193 3.69 -8.73 -7.10
N THR A 194 3.51 -7.41 -7.09
CA THR A 194 4.59 -6.46 -7.41
C THR A 194 5.66 -6.47 -6.32
N LEU A 195 5.26 -6.48 -5.05
CA LEU A 195 6.19 -6.60 -3.93
C LEU A 195 6.97 -7.92 -4.01
N GLU A 196 6.30 -9.05 -4.25
CA GLU A 196 6.96 -10.35 -4.44
C GLU A 196 7.95 -10.34 -5.62
N ALA A 197 7.57 -9.76 -6.75
CA ALA A 197 8.46 -9.66 -7.91
C ALA A 197 9.74 -8.87 -7.59
N SER A 198 9.62 -7.78 -6.81
CA SER A 198 10.75 -6.98 -6.37
C SER A 198 11.66 -7.70 -5.38
N MET A 199 11.12 -8.61 -4.55
CA MET A 199 11.91 -9.44 -3.61
C MET A 199 12.80 -10.45 -4.34
N ARG A 200 12.42 -10.89 -5.55
CA ARG A 200 13.21 -11.86 -6.35
C ARG A 200 14.43 -11.24 -7.01
N ASN A 201 14.43 -9.93 -7.24
CA ASN A 201 15.53 -9.19 -7.85
C ASN A 201 15.62 -7.79 -7.22
N PRO A 202 16.07 -7.73 -5.95
CA PRO A 202 16.11 -6.47 -5.22
C PRO A 202 17.08 -5.48 -5.87
N LYS A 203 16.61 -4.25 -6.05
CA LYS A 203 17.41 -3.13 -6.57
C LYS A 203 17.36 -2.00 -5.55
N SER A 204 18.41 -1.88 -4.75
CA SER A 204 18.50 -0.85 -3.72
C SER A 204 18.33 0.57 -4.30
N GLY A 205 17.51 1.37 -3.64
CA GLY A 205 17.24 2.77 -4.00
C GLY A 205 16.15 2.94 -5.08
N GLU A 206 15.63 1.84 -5.66
CA GLU A 206 14.61 1.94 -6.69
C GLU A 206 13.25 2.36 -6.14
N ILE A 207 12.55 3.14 -6.96
CA ILE A 207 11.19 3.62 -6.69
C ILE A 207 10.27 3.04 -7.75
N TYR A 208 9.08 2.57 -7.34
CA TYR A 208 8.08 2.02 -8.23
C TYR A 208 6.70 2.61 -7.93
N ASN A 209 6.02 3.06 -8.98
CA ASN A 209 4.60 3.38 -8.92
C ASN A 209 3.76 2.10 -9.06
N ILE A 210 2.79 1.94 -8.17
CA ILE A 210 1.85 0.82 -8.24
C ILE A 210 0.45 1.35 -8.48
N SER A 211 -0.04 1.16 -9.70
CA SER A 211 -1.38 1.54 -10.15
C SER A 211 -1.90 0.55 -11.20
N ASP A 212 -3.22 0.57 -11.42
CA ASP A 212 -3.85 -0.05 -12.57
C ASP A 212 -3.62 0.77 -13.85
N ASP A 213 -4.16 0.29 -14.98
CA ASP A 213 -4.00 0.92 -16.30
C ASP A 213 -5.08 1.97 -16.61
N HIS A 214 -6.08 2.14 -15.72
CA HIS A 214 -7.28 2.91 -16.03
C HIS A 214 -7.62 3.92 -14.92
N PRO A 215 -6.94 5.08 -14.89
CA PRO A 215 -7.37 6.20 -14.04
C PRO A 215 -8.80 6.62 -14.44
N ALA A 216 -9.72 6.67 -13.48
CA ALA A 216 -11.13 6.91 -13.76
C ALA A 216 -11.78 7.87 -12.75
N PRO A 217 -12.82 8.62 -13.14
CA PRO A 217 -13.60 9.44 -12.22
C PRO A 217 -14.13 8.62 -11.02
N PRO A 218 -14.12 9.17 -9.80
CA PRO A 218 -14.64 8.46 -8.64
C PRO A 218 -16.13 8.13 -8.76
N THR A 219 -16.92 8.99 -9.40
CA THR A 219 -18.35 8.78 -9.67
C THR A 219 -18.62 7.57 -10.54
N GLU A 220 -17.83 7.39 -11.61
CA GLU A 220 -17.95 6.25 -12.53
C GLU A 220 -17.73 4.91 -11.81
N ALA A 221 -16.75 4.86 -10.90
CA ALA A 221 -16.49 3.64 -10.15
C ALA A 221 -17.63 3.32 -9.14
N VAL A 222 -18.25 4.34 -8.54
CA VAL A 222 -19.45 4.15 -7.69
C VAL A 222 -20.63 3.67 -8.51
N ASP A 223 -20.88 4.27 -9.69
CA ASP A 223 -21.97 3.87 -10.58
C ASP A 223 -21.80 2.42 -11.03
N TYR A 224 -20.58 2.01 -11.35
CA TYR A 224 -20.27 0.63 -11.71
C TYR A 224 -20.55 -0.35 -10.57
N ALA A 225 -20.13 -0.02 -9.34
CA ALA A 225 -20.42 -0.85 -8.17
C ALA A 225 -21.93 -0.97 -7.90
N CYS A 226 -22.69 0.12 -8.05
CA CYS A 226 -24.15 0.11 -7.93
C CYS A 226 -24.82 -0.75 -9.02
N LYS A 227 -24.32 -0.67 -10.27
CA LYS A 227 -24.77 -1.53 -11.37
C LYS A 227 -24.58 -3.01 -11.06
N LEU A 228 -23.40 -3.42 -10.57
CA LEU A 228 -23.14 -4.80 -10.19
C LEU A 228 -24.10 -5.30 -9.09
N LEU A 229 -24.38 -4.44 -8.11
CA LEU A 229 -25.28 -4.76 -6.99
C LEU A 229 -26.75 -4.60 -7.34
N GLN A 230 -27.09 -4.10 -8.55
CA GLN A 230 -28.47 -3.81 -8.99
C GLN A 230 -29.21 -2.83 -8.06
N VAL A 231 -28.50 -1.84 -7.54
CA VAL A 231 -29.08 -0.80 -6.66
C VAL A 231 -28.97 0.59 -7.30
N THR A 232 -29.87 1.49 -6.93
CA THR A 232 -29.84 2.88 -7.37
C THR A 232 -28.58 3.58 -6.79
N PRO A 233 -27.78 4.26 -7.63
CA PRO A 233 -26.65 5.05 -7.15
C PRO A 233 -27.08 6.14 -6.18
N PRO A 234 -26.25 6.46 -5.17
CA PRO A 234 -26.53 7.59 -4.28
C PRO A 234 -26.59 8.90 -5.07
N PRO A 235 -27.24 9.95 -4.52
CA PRO A 235 -27.30 11.26 -5.18
C PRO A 235 -25.91 11.78 -5.56
N LEU A 236 -25.82 12.48 -6.68
CA LEU A 236 -24.62 13.17 -7.10
C LEU A 236 -24.44 14.43 -6.22
N ILE A 237 -23.28 14.59 -5.61
CA ILE A 237 -22.97 15.70 -4.71
C ILE A 237 -21.79 16.48 -5.29
N PRO A 238 -21.93 17.78 -5.59
CA PRO A 238 -20.78 18.62 -5.96
C PRO A 238 -19.71 18.62 -4.85
N PHE A 239 -18.44 18.60 -5.24
CA PHE A 239 -17.33 18.53 -4.27
C PHE A 239 -17.36 19.69 -3.27
N GLU A 240 -17.76 20.88 -3.68
CA GLU A 240 -17.82 22.08 -2.86
C GLU A 240 -18.79 21.95 -1.68
N SER A 241 -19.90 21.22 -1.88
CA SER A 241 -20.93 20.97 -0.87
C SER A 241 -20.80 19.62 -0.15
N ALA A 242 -19.78 18.82 -0.52
CA ALA A 242 -19.60 17.51 0.06
C ALA A 242 -19.00 17.58 1.48
N GLU A 243 -19.70 17.00 2.45
CA GLU A 243 -19.18 16.81 3.80
C GLU A 243 -18.18 15.66 3.81
N LEU A 244 -16.90 15.98 3.85
CA LEU A 244 -15.77 15.05 3.85
C LEU A 244 -14.90 15.27 5.07
N SER A 245 -14.34 14.19 5.62
CA SER A 245 -13.22 14.31 6.55
C SER A 245 -12.04 14.98 5.87
N GLU A 246 -11.14 15.59 6.60
CA GLU A 246 -9.94 16.25 6.10
C GLU A 246 -9.11 15.30 5.20
N ILE A 247 -8.92 14.07 5.65
CA ILE A 247 -8.20 13.03 4.88
C ILE A 247 -8.92 12.75 3.56
N ALA A 248 -10.25 12.56 3.58
CA ALA A 248 -11.02 12.29 2.38
C ALA A 248 -11.00 13.48 1.42
N ARG A 249 -11.14 14.70 1.94
CA ARG A 249 -11.05 15.94 1.16
C ARG A 249 -9.68 16.07 0.48
N GLY A 250 -8.59 15.70 1.16
CA GLY A 250 -7.24 15.73 0.62
C GLY A 250 -7.08 14.93 -0.68
N PHE A 251 -7.79 13.80 -0.83
CA PHE A 251 -7.78 13.03 -2.09
C PHE A 251 -8.42 13.78 -3.27
N TYR A 252 -9.41 14.62 -3.01
CA TYR A 252 -10.07 15.43 -4.04
C TYR A 252 -9.33 16.72 -4.39
N LEU A 253 -8.33 17.13 -3.60
CA LEU A 253 -7.53 18.33 -3.87
C LEU A 253 -6.50 18.13 -4.99
N THR A 254 -6.18 16.90 -5.35
CA THR A 254 -5.15 16.59 -6.33
C THR A 254 -5.69 15.70 -7.44
N CYS A 255 -5.33 16.02 -8.67
CA CYS A 255 -5.65 15.23 -9.84
C CYS A 255 -4.35 14.84 -10.57
N LYS A 256 -4.17 13.54 -10.79
CA LYS A 256 -3.04 12.98 -11.53
C LYS A 256 -3.37 11.62 -12.08
N ARG A 257 -2.73 11.25 -13.18
CA ARG A 257 -2.71 9.88 -13.71
C ARG A 257 -1.37 9.26 -13.40
N VAL A 258 -1.37 8.06 -12.83
CA VAL A 258 -0.13 7.42 -12.36
C VAL A 258 0.29 6.33 -13.35
N GLY A 259 1.46 6.50 -13.96
CA GLY A 259 2.07 5.50 -14.84
C GLY A 259 2.62 4.32 -14.05
N ASN A 260 2.45 3.10 -14.60
CA ASN A 260 2.90 1.83 -14.02
C ASN A 260 3.84 1.05 -14.95
N LYS A 261 4.42 1.75 -15.93
CA LYS A 261 5.28 1.15 -16.95
C LYS A 261 6.47 0.42 -16.33
N LYS A 262 7.11 1.04 -15.34
CA LYS A 262 8.33 0.54 -14.71
C LYS A 262 8.15 -0.83 -14.04
N ILE A 263 7.05 -1.07 -13.32
CA ILE A 263 6.77 -2.39 -12.72
C ILE A 263 6.59 -3.49 -13.79
N LYS A 264 6.03 -3.13 -14.94
CA LYS A 264 5.85 -4.08 -16.05
C LYS A 264 7.15 -4.42 -16.75
N GLU A 265 7.98 -3.40 -17.04
CA GLU A 265 9.24 -3.57 -17.79
C GLU A 265 10.37 -4.13 -16.94
N GLU A 266 10.53 -3.67 -15.70
CA GLU A 266 11.67 -4.06 -14.86
C GLU A 266 11.37 -5.26 -13.94
N LEU A 267 10.14 -5.38 -13.44
CA LEU A 267 9.74 -6.46 -12.55
C LEU A 267 8.92 -7.55 -13.25
N GLY A 268 8.60 -7.38 -14.53
CA GLY A 268 7.82 -8.34 -15.31
C GLY A 268 6.38 -8.53 -14.82
N VAL A 269 5.84 -7.55 -14.10
CA VAL A 269 4.48 -7.61 -13.53
C VAL A 269 3.44 -7.60 -14.64
N LYS A 270 2.52 -8.56 -14.59
CA LYS A 270 1.31 -8.57 -15.41
C LYS A 270 0.13 -8.40 -14.47
N LEU A 271 -0.56 -7.26 -14.58
CA LEU A 271 -1.69 -6.97 -13.70
C LEU A 271 -2.80 -8.01 -13.89
N GLN A 272 -3.24 -8.60 -12.79
CA GLN A 272 -4.40 -9.47 -12.75
C GLN A 272 -5.70 -8.65 -12.89
N TYR A 273 -5.67 -7.43 -12.38
CA TYR A 273 -6.78 -6.48 -12.40
C TYR A 273 -6.34 -5.15 -13.04
N PRO A 274 -6.29 -5.09 -14.39
CA PRO A 274 -5.78 -3.92 -15.11
C PRO A 274 -6.67 -2.67 -14.99
N ASP A 275 -7.87 -2.81 -14.46
CA ASP A 275 -8.79 -1.72 -14.15
C ASP A 275 -9.68 -2.06 -12.96
N TYR A 276 -10.36 -1.04 -12.42
CA TYR A 276 -11.25 -1.22 -11.26
C TYR A 276 -12.47 -2.11 -11.58
N ARG A 277 -12.91 -2.22 -12.85
CA ARG A 277 -14.06 -3.03 -13.23
C ARG A 277 -13.71 -4.51 -13.09
N SER A 278 -12.59 -4.93 -13.66
CA SER A 278 -12.11 -6.31 -13.54
C SER A 278 -11.91 -6.73 -12.08
N GLY A 279 -11.39 -5.82 -11.24
CA GLY A 279 -11.24 -6.08 -9.81
C GLY A 279 -12.57 -6.17 -9.07
N LEU A 280 -13.52 -5.25 -9.34
CA LEU A 280 -14.84 -5.29 -8.71
C LEU A 280 -15.66 -6.50 -9.18
N ASP A 281 -15.57 -6.90 -10.46
CA ASP A 281 -16.20 -8.11 -10.99
C ASP A 281 -15.71 -9.37 -10.27
N ALA A 282 -14.39 -9.49 -10.07
CA ALA A 282 -13.81 -10.61 -9.38
C ALA A 282 -14.27 -10.67 -7.91
N ILE A 283 -14.28 -9.53 -7.22
CA ILE A 283 -14.76 -9.44 -5.85
C ILE A 283 -16.26 -9.78 -5.78
N PHE A 284 -17.07 -9.25 -6.70
CA PHE A 284 -18.52 -9.50 -6.73
C PHE A 284 -18.85 -10.99 -6.86
N LYS A 285 -18.09 -11.73 -7.67
CA LYS A 285 -18.28 -13.19 -7.84
C LYS A 285 -18.01 -14.00 -6.58
N THR A 286 -17.27 -13.44 -5.61
CA THR A 286 -16.91 -14.12 -4.35
C THR A 286 -17.71 -13.62 -3.14
N MET A 287 -18.65 -12.69 -3.33
CA MET A 287 -19.51 -12.10 -2.29
C MET A 287 -20.82 -12.88 -2.11
#